data_c48d261df8e4f4c39aebb841d6c5a6b1
#
_entry.id   c48d261df8e4f4c39aebb841d6c5a6b1
#
_cell.length_a   1.000
_cell.length_b   1.000
_cell.length_c   1.000
_cell.angle_alpha   90.00
_cell.angle_beta   90.00
_cell.angle_gamma   90.00
#
_symmetry.space_group_name_H-M   'P 1'
#
loop_
_entity.id
_entity.type
_entity.pdbx_description
1 polymer ?
#
loop_
_entity_poly.entity_id
_entity_poly.type
_entity_poly.pdbx_seq_one_letter_code
_entity_poly.pdbx_strand_id
1 'polypeptide(L)'
;MKTNWNYPTSLWVGENRVKDLTLACQNLKIKKPLFVTDKDLINLPIVKNIISELENSFNQINIFSNFSGNPIGENVDEGVNEFKKFQCDGVIAFGGGSGLDVGKAIAFMSGQSRKIWDFEDIGDYWKRADQKNIAPIIAVPTTAGTGSETGRASAIINSETKIKKIIFHPKFLPSIVILDPVLTLDLSPRLTAATGMDALAHNLEAFCAPGFHPMADGIAIEGIRLTKKSLMTAVKDG
;
A
#
# COMPACT_ATOMS: atom_id res chain seq x y z
N MET A 1 -22.39 -22.29 -10.49
CA MET A 1 -21.12 -21.54 -10.33
C MET A 1 -20.68 -21.66 -8.88
N LYS A 2 -19.38 -21.90 -8.59
CA LYS A 2 -18.84 -21.93 -7.21
C LYS A 2 -17.78 -20.84 -7.13
N THR A 3 -17.97 -19.85 -6.24
CA THR A 3 -17.06 -18.70 -6.07
C THR A 3 -16.87 -18.41 -4.60
N ASN A 4 -15.69 -17.89 -4.24
CA ASN A 4 -15.39 -17.40 -2.88
C ASN A 4 -14.99 -15.94 -2.96
N TRP A 5 -15.69 -15.08 -2.22
CA TRP A 5 -15.39 -13.66 -2.12
C TRP A 5 -14.87 -13.35 -0.71
N ASN A 6 -13.72 -12.69 -0.62
CA ASN A 6 -13.06 -12.40 0.65
C ASN A 6 -12.62 -10.94 0.72
N TYR A 7 -13.02 -10.25 1.79
CA TYR A 7 -12.65 -8.86 2.12
C TYR A 7 -12.09 -8.81 3.55
N PRO A 8 -10.88 -9.34 3.78
CA PRO A 8 -10.35 -9.49 5.13
C PRO A 8 -9.73 -8.22 5.72
N THR A 9 -9.57 -7.15 4.93
CA THR A 9 -8.92 -5.91 5.38
C THR A 9 -9.88 -5.08 6.23
N SER A 10 -9.39 -4.58 7.37
CA SER A 10 -10.09 -3.59 8.19
C SER A 10 -9.82 -2.19 7.66
N LEU A 11 -10.86 -1.47 7.22
CA LEU A 11 -10.75 -0.11 6.70
C LEU A 11 -11.16 0.89 7.80
N TRP A 12 -10.24 1.78 8.18
CA TRP A 12 -10.46 2.87 9.11
C TRP A 12 -10.52 4.18 8.34
N VAL A 13 -11.70 4.76 8.25
CA VAL A 13 -11.97 5.91 7.36
C VAL A 13 -12.32 7.14 8.18
N GLY A 14 -11.75 8.29 7.83
CA GLY A 14 -12.10 9.59 8.42
C GLY A 14 -10.98 10.60 8.39
N GLU A 15 -11.33 11.87 8.58
CA GLU A 15 -10.37 12.98 8.69
C GLU A 15 -9.50 12.81 9.94
N ASN A 16 -8.21 13.07 9.79
CA ASN A 16 -7.21 12.91 10.85
C ASN A 16 -7.12 11.49 11.43
N ARG A 17 -7.61 10.49 10.70
CA ARG A 17 -7.60 9.09 11.14
C ARG A 17 -6.17 8.53 11.22
N VAL A 18 -5.21 9.15 10.56
CA VAL A 18 -3.78 8.81 10.64
C VAL A 18 -3.23 8.88 12.07
N LYS A 19 -3.83 9.68 12.96
CA LYS A 19 -3.47 9.73 14.38
C LYS A 19 -3.69 8.41 15.12
N ASP A 20 -4.51 7.52 14.57
CA ASP A 20 -4.74 6.20 15.16
C ASP A 20 -3.69 5.15 14.75
N LEU A 21 -2.59 5.53 14.10
CA LEU A 21 -1.51 4.60 13.71
C LEU A 21 -0.96 3.81 14.89
N THR A 22 -0.78 4.46 16.04
CA THR A 22 -0.36 3.77 17.29
C THR A 22 -1.35 2.69 17.69
N LEU A 23 -2.65 2.99 17.65
CA LEU A 23 -3.72 2.02 17.95
C LEU A 23 -3.74 0.88 16.93
N ALA A 24 -3.51 1.18 15.66
CA ALA A 24 -3.42 0.15 14.61
C ALA A 24 -2.24 -0.81 14.85
N CYS A 25 -1.07 -0.27 15.22
CA CYS A 25 0.07 -1.08 15.62
C CYS A 25 -0.25 -1.97 16.84
N GLN A 26 -0.90 -1.42 17.87
CA GLN A 26 -1.30 -2.17 19.06
C GLN A 26 -2.25 -3.33 18.71
N ASN A 27 -3.25 -3.08 17.86
CA ASN A 27 -4.19 -4.11 17.42
C ASN A 27 -3.51 -5.28 16.69
N LEU A 28 -2.44 -4.98 15.95
CA LEU A 28 -1.64 -5.99 15.25
C LEU A 28 -0.45 -6.49 16.08
N LYS A 29 -0.30 -6.03 17.34
CA LYS A 29 0.80 -6.36 18.25
C LYS A 29 2.18 -5.98 17.71
N ILE A 30 2.24 -4.98 16.85
CA ILE A 30 3.48 -4.42 16.32
C ILE A 30 4.12 -3.57 17.41
N LYS A 31 5.38 -3.87 17.75
CA LYS A 31 6.16 -3.17 18.78
C LYS A 31 7.34 -2.40 18.19
N LYS A 32 7.84 -2.84 17.04
CA LYS A 32 8.98 -2.27 16.34
C LYS A 32 8.62 -2.07 14.85
N PRO A 33 7.78 -1.11 14.52
CA PRO A 33 7.37 -0.88 13.13
C PRO A 33 8.54 -0.38 12.28
N LEU A 34 8.57 -0.83 11.01
CA LEU A 34 9.30 -0.15 9.95
C LEU A 34 8.33 0.79 9.23
N PHE A 35 8.60 2.09 9.30
CA PHE A 35 7.86 3.09 8.54
C PHE A 35 8.46 3.21 7.14
N VAL A 36 7.69 2.87 6.12
CA VAL A 36 8.13 2.85 4.72
C VAL A 36 7.41 3.94 3.96
N THR A 37 8.16 4.90 3.42
CA THR A 37 7.66 5.99 2.59
C THR A 37 8.72 6.38 1.56
N ASP A 38 8.37 7.14 0.52
CA ASP A 38 9.36 7.56 -0.45
C ASP A 38 10.19 8.78 0.03
N LYS A 39 11.29 9.04 -0.68
CA LYS A 39 12.26 10.10 -0.32
C LYS A 39 11.72 11.51 -0.41
N ASP A 40 10.63 11.74 -1.14
CA ASP A 40 10.03 13.05 -1.30
C ASP A 40 9.01 13.28 -0.18
N LEU A 41 8.15 12.30 0.10
CA LEU A 41 7.15 12.37 1.16
C LEU A 41 7.76 12.51 2.57
N ILE A 42 8.88 11.84 2.85
CA ILE A 42 9.52 11.88 4.17
C ILE A 42 9.88 13.30 4.61
N ASN A 43 10.07 14.21 3.66
CA ASN A 43 10.43 15.60 3.93
C ASN A 43 9.24 16.52 4.21
N LEU A 44 8.02 16.09 3.92
CA LEU A 44 6.82 16.88 4.13
C LEU A 44 6.54 17.09 5.63
N PRO A 45 6.11 18.31 6.03
CA PRO A 45 5.81 18.61 7.43
C PRO A 45 4.80 17.66 8.06
N ILE A 46 3.74 17.29 7.32
CA ILE A 46 2.71 16.37 7.81
C ILE A 46 3.30 14.99 8.13
N VAL A 47 4.21 14.47 7.31
CA VAL A 47 4.85 13.17 7.53
C VAL A 47 5.81 13.23 8.71
N LYS A 48 6.57 14.30 8.84
CA LYS A 48 7.45 14.52 10.02
C LYS A 48 6.66 14.57 11.33
N ASN A 49 5.49 15.23 11.32
CA ASN A 49 4.63 15.27 12.50
C ASN A 49 4.10 13.88 12.85
N ILE A 50 3.64 13.10 11.86
CA ILE A 50 3.18 11.72 12.07
C ILE A 50 4.30 10.86 12.67
N ILE A 51 5.50 10.95 12.14
CA ILE A 51 6.66 10.21 12.66
C ILE A 51 6.95 10.62 14.10
N SER A 52 6.96 11.92 14.40
CA SER A 52 7.17 12.42 15.77
C SER A 52 6.10 11.93 16.75
N GLU A 53 4.83 11.86 16.33
CA GLU A 53 3.77 11.27 17.16
C GLU A 53 4.00 9.77 17.42
N LEU A 54 4.48 9.03 16.41
CA LEU A 54 4.84 7.63 16.58
C LEU A 54 6.04 7.45 17.50
N GLU A 55 7.07 8.32 17.41
CA GLU A 55 8.24 8.29 18.29
C GLU A 55 7.89 8.48 19.77
N ASN A 56 6.82 9.23 20.06
CA ASN A 56 6.31 9.34 21.44
C ASN A 56 5.68 8.05 21.96
N SER A 57 5.24 7.17 21.07
CA SER A 57 4.52 5.93 21.41
C SER A 57 5.41 4.68 21.35
N PHE A 58 6.48 4.73 20.60
CA PHE A 58 7.42 3.63 20.41
C PHE A 58 8.82 4.06 20.83
N ASN A 59 9.56 3.18 21.54
CA ASN A 59 10.95 3.47 21.94
C ASN A 59 11.86 3.76 20.74
N GLN A 60 11.50 3.24 19.57
CA GLN A 60 12.23 3.45 18.33
C GLN A 60 11.30 3.24 17.13
N ILE A 61 11.29 4.19 16.22
CA ILE A 61 10.72 4.06 14.88
C ILE A 61 11.88 3.95 13.88
N ASN A 62 11.86 2.92 13.08
CA ASN A 62 12.82 2.77 12.00
C ASN A 62 12.15 3.21 10.70
N ILE A 63 12.88 3.95 9.88
CA ILE A 63 12.37 4.56 8.66
C ILE A 63 13.14 4.02 7.47
N PHE A 64 12.43 3.61 6.43
CA PHE A 64 13.02 3.30 5.14
C PHE A 64 12.38 4.18 4.07
N SER A 65 13.19 4.99 3.40
CA SER A 65 12.75 5.95 2.39
C SER A 65 13.66 6.03 1.16
N ASN A 66 14.57 5.06 0.98
CA ASN A 66 15.55 5.08 -0.11
C ASN A 66 14.96 4.57 -1.44
N PHE A 67 13.83 5.16 -1.88
CA PHE A 67 13.23 4.90 -3.19
C PHE A 67 12.41 6.10 -3.65
N SER A 68 12.01 6.07 -4.91
CA SER A 68 11.09 7.04 -5.52
C SER A 68 10.02 6.31 -6.32
N GLY A 69 9.23 7.03 -7.09
CA GLY A 69 8.23 6.42 -7.99
C GLY A 69 8.82 5.32 -8.88
N ASN A 70 8.01 4.31 -9.19
CA ASN A 70 8.42 3.13 -9.94
C ASN A 70 9.58 2.34 -9.29
N PRO A 71 9.37 1.75 -8.11
CA PRO A 71 10.41 1.09 -7.35
C PRO A 71 10.97 -0.14 -8.08
N ILE A 72 12.25 -0.40 -7.83
CA ILE A 72 12.99 -1.54 -8.36
C ILE A 72 13.19 -2.62 -7.27
N GLY A 73 13.56 -3.84 -7.67
CA GLY A 73 13.76 -4.96 -6.75
C GLY A 73 14.77 -4.67 -5.65
N GLU A 74 15.84 -3.95 -5.98
CA GLU A 74 16.91 -3.55 -5.06
C GLU A 74 16.38 -2.67 -3.90
N ASN A 75 15.37 -1.82 -4.14
CA ASN A 75 14.74 -1.04 -3.07
C ASN A 75 14.04 -1.96 -2.06
N VAL A 76 13.44 -3.05 -2.53
CA VAL A 76 12.83 -4.04 -1.63
C VAL A 76 13.90 -4.76 -0.82
N ASP A 77 14.99 -5.19 -1.46
CA ASP A 77 16.11 -5.88 -0.78
C ASP A 77 16.77 -5.00 0.29
N GLU A 78 17.00 -3.71 -0.01
CA GLU A 78 17.49 -2.73 0.96
C GLU A 78 16.53 -2.58 2.15
N GLY A 79 15.23 -2.42 1.88
CA GLY A 79 14.22 -2.31 2.92
C GLY A 79 14.11 -3.56 3.80
N VAL A 80 14.25 -4.75 3.21
CA VAL A 80 14.30 -6.03 3.96
C VAL A 80 15.53 -6.09 4.85
N ASN A 81 16.70 -5.61 4.37
CA ASN A 81 17.91 -5.55 5.18
C ASN A 81 17.72 -4.61 6.38
N GLU A 82 17.12 -3.43 6.19
CA GLU A 82 16.80 -2.51 7.29
C GLU A 82 15.79 -3.12 8.27
N PHE A 83 14.73 -3.79 7.77
CA PHE A 83 13.76 -4.50 8.59
C PHE A 83 14.43 -5.53 9.51
N LYS A 84 15.32 -6.35 8.96
CA LYS A 84 16.06 -7.39 9.71
C LYS A 84 17.09 -6.79 10.69
N LYS A 85 17.86 -5.80 10.26
CA LYS A 85 18.87 -5.10 11.06
C LYS A 85 18.29 -4.51 12.34
N PHE A 86 17.11 -3.90 12.25
CA PHE A 86 16.43 -3.29 13.39
C PHE A 86 15.45 -4.24 14.09
N GLN A 87 15.35 -5.49 13.64
CA GLN A 87 14.45 -6.49 14.20
C GLN A 87 12.99 -6.00 14.22
N CYS A 88 12.57 -5.36 13.15
CA CYS A 88 11.19 -4.90 13.02
C CYS A 88 10.22 -6.08 13.00
N ASP A 89 8.99 -5.87 13.47
CA ASP A 89 7.95 -6.90 13.59
C ASP A 89 6.65 -6.57 12.84
N GLY A 90 6.65 -5.45 12.11
CA GLY A 90 5.55 -5.02 11.25
C GLY A 90 5.96 -3.86 10.36
N VAL A 91 5.15 -3.56 9.34
CA VAL A 91 5.39 -2.49 8.39
C VAL A 91 4.22 -1.52 8.38
N ILE A 92 4.53 -0.23 8.46
CA ILE A 92 3.62 0.88 8.12
C ILE A 92 4.01 1.32 6.70
N ALA A 93 3.22 0.94 5.71
CA ALA A 93 3.37 1.36 4.32
C ALA A 93 2.62 2.69 4.12
N PHE A 94 3.34 3.78 3.93
CA PHE A 94 2.81 5.13 3.86
C PHE A 94 3.15 5.78 2.52
N GLY A 95 2.16 6.25 1.77
CA GLY A 95 2.40 6.95 0.51
C GLY A 95 1.41 6.61 -0.59
N GLY A 96 1.72 7.01 -1.81
CA GLY A 96 1.00 6.58 -3.01
C GLY A 96 1.29 5.11 -3.35
N GLY A 97 0.82 4.65 -4.51
CA GLY A 97 0.96 3.25 -4.92
C GLY A 97 2.38 2.70 -4.79
N SER A 98 3.41 3.46 -5.16
CA SER A 98 4.82 3.02 -5.04
C SER A 98 5.25 2.80 -3.59
N GLY A 99 4.87 3.71 -2.68
CA GLY A 99 5.17 3.57 -1.25
C GLY A 99 4.49 2.36 -0.64
N LEU A 100 3.22 2.15 -0.98
CA LEU A 100 2.45 1.00 -0.53
C LEU A 100 3.03 -0.32 -1.09
N ASP A 101 3.39 -0.34 -2.37
CA ASP A 101 3.94 -1.53 -3.01
C ASP A 101 5.30 -1.94 -2.42
N VAL A 102 6.18 -0.98 -2.17
CA VAL A 102 7.47 -1.25 -1.49
C VAL A 102 7.23 -1.75 -0.06
N GLY A 103 6.38 -1.07 0.71
CA GLY A 103 6.09 -1.48 2.09
C GLY A 103 5.50 -2.88 2.18
N LYS A 104 4.54 -3.21 1.32
CA LYS A 104 3.97 -4.57 1.22
C LYS A 104 5.02 -5.61 0.83
N ALA A 105 5.86 -5.28 -0.17
CA ALA A 105 6.90 -6.18 -0.62
C ALA A 105 7.97 -6.42 0.46
N ILE A 106 8.37 -5.40 1.21
CA ILE A 106 9.30 -5.55 2.36
C ILE A 106 8.69 -6.47 3.42
N ALA A 107 7.44 -6.23 3.82
CA ALA A 107 6.75 -7.04 4.82
C ALA A 107 6.67 -8.51 4.39
N PHE A 108 6.36 -8.76 3.12
CA PHE A 108 6.33 -10.11 2.57
C PHE A 108 7.71 -10.74 2.52
N MET A 109 8.70 -10.05 1.96
CA MET A 109 10.04 -10.57 1.74
C MET A 109 10.87 -10.70 3.03
N SER A 110 10.51 -10.03 4.11
CA SER A 110 11.25 -10.08 5.38
C SER A 110 11.41 -11.50 5.94
N GLY A 111 10.41 -12.37 5.69
CA GLY A 111 10.42 -13.77 6.10
C GLY A 111 10.73 -14.77 4.99
N GLN A 112 11.08 -14.32 3.78
CA GLN A 112 11.34 -15.23 2.66
C GLN A 112 12.84 -15.52 2.51
N SER A 113 13.16 -16.71 2.00
CA SER A 113 14.52 -17.12 1.61
C SER A 113 14.76 -17.10 0.10
N ARG A 114 13.71 -16.95 -0.68
CA ARG A 114 13.76 -16.87 -2.14
C ARG A 114 13.88 -15.44 -2.62
N LYS A 115 14.26 -15.24 -3.89
CA LYS A 115 14.23 -13.93 -4.53
C LYS A 115 12.80 -13.47 -4.76
N ILE A 116 12.56 -12.15 -4.76
CA ILE A 116 11.21 -11.58 -4.99
C ILE A 116 10.60 -12.05 -6.31
N TRP A 117 11.42 -12.28 -7.33
CA TRP A 117 10.98 -12.73 -8.67
C TRP A 117 10.42 -14.14 -8.70
N ASP A 118 10.70 -14.96 -7.69
CA ASP A 118 10.11 -16.30 -7.53
C ASP A 118 8.61 -16.26 -7.15
N PHE A 119 8.11 -15.07 -6.85
CA PHE A 119 6.72 -14.80 -6.47
C PHE A 119 5.98 -13.93 -7.49
N GLU A 120 6.50 -13.84 -8.73
CA GLU A 120 5.78 -13.22 -9.84
C GLU A 120 4.41 -13.87 -10.01
N ASP A 121 3.39 -13.08 -10.39
CA ASP A 121 2.01 -13.55 -10.57
C ASP A 121 1.89 -14.44 -11.79
N ILE A 122 2.47 -15.64 -11.70
CA ILE A 122 2.48 -16.67 -12.70
C ILE A 122 2.00 -17.99 -12.09
N GLY A 123 0.81 -18.42 -12.45
CA GLY A 123 0.24 -19.67 -11.96
C GLY A 123 0.29 -19.79 -10.43
N ASP A 124 0.96 -20.82 -9.93
CA ASP A 124 1.02 -21.15 -8.51
C ASP A 124 2.30 -20.66 -7.78
N TYR A 125 3.03 -19.69 -8.32
CA TYR A 125 4.30 -19.22 -7.74
C TYR A 125 4.13 -18.70 -6.32
N TRP A 126 3.00 -18.06 -6.02
CA TRP A 126 2.67 -17.57 -4.69
C TRP A 126 2.67 -18.66 -3.60
N LYS A 127 2.43 -19.93 -3.97
CA LYS A 127 2.46 -21.07 -3.03
C LYS A 127 3.86 -21.42 -2.52
N ARG A 128 4.91 -20.88 -3.13
CA ARG A 128 6.31 -21.07 -2.73
C ARG A 128 6.67 -20.30 -1.45
N ALA A 129 5.80 -19.39 -1.02
CA ALA A 129 6.06 -18.49 0.11
C ALA A 129 5.97 -19.21 1.46
N ASP A 130 6.87 -18.87 2.38
CA ASP A 130 6.71 -19.16 3.79
C ASP A 130 5.67 -18.20 4.38
N GLN A 131 4.46 -18.70 4.54
CA GLN A 131 3.32 -17.90 4.99
C GLN A 131 3.36 -17.54 6.48
N LYS A 132 4.20 -18.22 7.28
CA LYS A 132 4.23 -18.02 8.74
C LYS A 132 5.04 -16.78 9.12
N ASN A 133 6.01 -16.42 8.29
CA ASN A 133 6.98 -15.37 8.58
C ASN A 133 6.74 -14.08 7.77
N ILE A 134 5.51 -13.85 7.29
CA ILE A 134 5.13 -12.60 6.64
C ILE A 134 4.73 -11.59 7.72
N ALA A 135 5.38 -10.44 7.75
CA ALA A 135 5.10 -9.40 8.73
C ALA A 135 3.71 -8.75 8.51
N PRO A 136 3.00 -8.34 9.58
CA PRO A 136 1.75 -7.60 9.45
C PRO A 136 1.96 -6.23 8.79
N ILE A 137 0.95 -5.78 8.04
CA ILE A 137 1.00 -4.55 7.25
C ILE A 137 -0.14 -3.62 7.67
N ILE A 138 0.21 -2.37 7.94
CA ILE A 138 -0.71 -1.23 8.00
C ILE A 138 -0.44 -0.38 6.76
N ALA A 139 -1.47 -0.08 5.97
CA ALA A 139 -1.34 0.79 4.80
C ALA A 139 -2.01 2.13 5.03
N VAL A 140 -1.34 3.20 4.64
CA VAL A 140 -1.83 4.58 4.72
C VAL A 140 -1.63 5.24 3.36
N PRO A 141 -2.61 5.19 2.46
CA PRO A 141 -2.52 5.82 1.16
C PRO A 141 -2.57 7.35 1.29
N THR A 142 -1.76 8.02 0.47
CA THR A 142 -1.75 9.49 0.33
C THR A 142 -2.24 9.94 -1.04
N THR A 143 -2.77 9.04 -1.85
CA THR A 143 -3.37 9.29 -3.16
C THR A 143 -4.67 8.52 -3.29
N ALA A 144 -5.66 9.10 -3.94
CA ALA A 144 -6.90 8.42 -4.31
C ALA A 144 -6.81 7.96 -5.77
N GLY A 145 -6.30 6.75 -6.02
CA GLY A 145 -6.04 6.27 -7.38
C GLY A 145 -5.78 4.77 -7.44
N THR A 146 -4.56 4.37 -7.12
CA THR A 146 -4.05 3.02 -7.37
C THR A 146 -4.80 1.89 -6.67
N GLY A 147 -5.41 2.15 -5.50
CA GLY A 147 -6.05 1.10 -4.70
C GLY A 147 -5.08 0.04 -4.17
N SER A 148 -3.76 0.32 -4.17
CA SER A 148 -2.75 -0.65 -3.74
C SER A 148 -2.97 -1.13 -2.29
N GLU A 149 -3.58 -0.32 -1.45
CA GLU A 149 -3.95 -0.65 -0.06
C GLU A 149 -4.98 -1.78 0.04
N THR A 150 -5.75 -2.02 -1.01
CA THR A 150 -6.73 -3.13 -1.08
C THR A 150 -6.26 -4.27 -1.99
N GLY A 151 -5.07 -4.14 -2.58
CA GLY A 151 -4.50 -5.10 -3.51
C GLY A 151 -3.64 -6.18 -2.86
N ARG A 152 -3.68 -7.39 -3.41
CA ARG A 152 -2.87 -8.56 -3.00
C ARG A 152 -1.56 -8.66 -3.76
N ALA A 153 -1.13 -7.58 -4.38
CA ALA A 153 0.05 -7.56 -5.24
C ALA A 153 0.87 -6.29 -5.01
N SER A 154 2.10 -6.31 -5.49
CA SER A 154 2.97 -5.13 -5.60
C SER A 154 3.60 -5.11 -6.99
N ALA A 155 3.65 -3.93 -7.58
CA ALA A 155 4.23 -3.71 -8.90
C ALA A 155 5.68 -3.20 -8.75
N ILE A 156 6.65 -4.07 -9.04
CA ILE A 156 8.09 -3.81 -8.87
C ILE A 156 8.81 -3.96 -10.20
N ILE A 157 9.70 -3.02 -10.53
CA ILE A 157 10.50 -3.10 -11.76
C ILE A 157 11.69 -4.04 -11.54
N ASN A 158 11.85 -4.98 -12.44
CA ASN A 158 13.09 -5.74 -12.53
C ASN A 158 14.14 -4.89 -13.25
N SER A 159 15.20 -4.52 -12.54
CA SER A 159 16.25 -3.62 -13.04
C SER A 159 17.06 -4.19 -14.22
N GLU A 160 17.18 -5.51 -14.31
CA GLU A 160 17.87 -6.19 -15.40
C GLU A 160 17.06 -6.15 -16.70
N THR A 161 15.78 -6.52 -16.61
CA THR A 161 14.89 -6.61 -17.79
C THR A 161 14.16 -5.30 -18.10
N LYS A 162 14.16 -4.32 -17.18
CA LYS A 162 13.40 -3.06 -17.23
C LYS A 162 11.87 -3.26 -17.31
N ILE A 163 11.40 -4.44 -16.96
CA ILE A 163 9.97 -4.81 -17.00
C ILE A 163 9.39 -4.65 -15.60
N LYS A 164 8.22 -3.97 -15.50
CA LYS A 164 7.42 -3.93 -14.28
C LYS A 164 6.72 -5.29 -14.13
N LYS A 165 7.01 -5.97 -13.02
CA LYS A 165 6.48 -7.27 -12.69
C LYS A 165 5.51 -7.16 -11.54
N ILE A 166 4.46 -7.97 -11.58
CA ILE A 166 3.50 -8.08 -10.49
C ILE A 166 3.95 -9.23 -9.58
N ILE A 167 4.19 -8.90 -8.32
CA ILE A 167 4.49 -9.87 -7.27
C ILE A 167 3.21 -10.10 -6.50
N PHE A 168 2.77 -11.34 -6.40
CA PHE A 168 1.47 -11.69 -5.84
C PHE A 168 1.56 -12.66 -4.68
N HIS A 169 0.81 -12.38 -3.63
CA HIS A 169 0.47 -13.33 -2.57
C HIS A 169 -0.77 -12.85 -1.81
N PRO A 170 -1.70 -13.73 -1.36
CA PRO A 170 -2.87 -13.31 -0.58
C PRO A 170 -2.56 -12.46 0.65
N LYS A 171 -1.42 -12.66 1.29
CA LYS A 171 -0.98 -11.90 2.47
C LYS A 171 -0.24 -10.58 2.14
N PHE A 172 -0.19 -10.16 0.89
CA PHE A 172 0.15 -8.76 0.55
C PHE A 172 -0.98 -7.80 0.95
N LEU A 173 -2.18 -8.33 1.14
CA LEU A 173 -3.29 -7.51 1.58
C LEU A 173 -3.03 -6.97 2.98
N PRO A 174 -3.00 -5.64 3.18
CA PRO A 174 -2.81 -5.05 4.49
C PRO A 174 -3.88 -5.51 5.49
N SER A 175 -3.49 -5.72 6.74
CA SER A 175 -4.42 -6.11 7.80
C SER A 175 -5.31 -4.94 8.24
N ILE A 176 -4.74 -3.74 8.26
CA ILE A 176 -5.45 -2.49 8.54
C ILE A 176 -5.06 -1.48 7.47
N VAL A 177 -6.06 -0.74 6.97
CA VAL A 177 -5.88 0.40 6.08
C VAL A 177 -6.45 1.63 6.77
N ILE A 178 -5.69 2.72 6.82
CA ILE A 178 -6.14 4.01 7.32
C ILE A 178 -6.35 4.94 6.12
N LEU A 179 -7.62 5.23 5.83
CA LEU A 179 -8.04 6.14 4.76
C LEU A 179 -8.33 7.51 5.36
N ASP A 180 -7.34 8.38 5.30
CA ASP A 180 -7.44 9.76 5.81
C ASP A 180 -7.41 10.74 4.63
N PRO A 181 -8.54 11.38 4.28
CA PRO A 181 -8.61 12.28 3.15
C PRO A 181 -7.72 13.53 3.32
N VAL A 182 -7.38 13.93 4.54
CA VAL A 182 -6.51 15.08 4.80
C VAL A 182 -5.12 14.87 4.20
N LEU A 183 -4.66 13.63 4.08
CA LEU A 183 -3.36 13.30 3.49
C LEU A 183 -3.30 13.53 1.97
N THR A 184 -4.42 13.82 1.33
CA THR A 184 -4.49 14.07 -0.12
C THR A 184 -4.62 15.56 -0.48
N LEU A 185 -4.80 16.45 0.50
CA LEU A 185 -5.10 17.87 0.23
C LEU A 185 -3.94 18.64 -0.43
N ASP A 186 -2.70 18.27 -0.11
CA ASP A 186 -1.50 18.93 -0.65
C ASP A 186 -1.04 18.35 -2.00
N LEU A 187 -1.82 17.47 -2.62
CA LEU A 187 -1.50 16.94 -3.95
C LEU A 187 -1.63 18.03 -5.01
N SER A 188 -0.66 18.10 -5.92
CA SER A 188 -0.76 19.04 -7.03
C SER A 188 -1.99 18.70 -7.92
N PRO A 189 -2.64 19.70 -8.55
CA PRO A 189 -3.77 19.48 -9.46
C PRO A 189 -3.49 18.43 -10.53
N ARG A 190 -2.26 18.38 -11.05
CA ARG A 190 -1.83 17.39 -12.02
C ARG A 190 -1.84 15.97 -11.44
N LEU A 191 -1.35 15.80 -10.21
CA LEU A 191 -1.30 14.49 -9.57
C LEU A 191 -2.71 14.05 -9.15
N THR A 192 -3.52 14.96 -8.62
CA THR A 192 -4.94 14.70 -8.31
C THR A 192 -5.71 14.23 -9.55
N ALA A 193 -5.52 14.90 -10.69
CA ALA A 193 -6.14 14.50 -11.95
C ALA A 193 -5.66 13.12 -12.40
N ALA A 194 -4.35 12.87 -12.38
CA ALA A 194 -3.77 11.60 -12.82
C ALA A 194 -4.25 10.42 -11.96
N THR A 195 -4.17 10.55 -10.63
CA THR A 195 -4.61 9.49 -9.71
C THR A 195 -6.13 9.29 -9.74
N GLY A 196 -6.92 10.36 -9.86
CA GLY A 196 -8.36 10.24 -9.99
C GLY A 196 -8.80 9.59 -11.30
N MET A 197 -8.10 9.84 -12.42
CA MET A 197 -8.34 9.11 -13.67
C MET A 197 -7.92 7.64 -13.58
N ASP A 198 -6.86 7.34 -12.84
CA ASP A 198 -6.43 5.97 -12.53
C ASP A 198 -7.52 5.25 -11.71
N ALA A 199 -8.09 5.91 -10.69
CA ALA A 199 -9.25 5.37 -9.96
C ALA A 199 -10.44 5.07 -10.88
N LEU A 200 -10.74 5.97 -11.84
CA LEU A 200 -11.81 5.76 -12.80
C LEU A 200 -11.52 4.54 -13.68
N ALA A 201 -10.29 4.42 -14.20
CA ALA A 201 -9.87 3.31 -15.04
C ALA A 201 -10.00 1.97 -14.29
N HIS A 202 -9.48 1.87 -13.07
CA HIS A 202 -9.57 0.67 -12.25
C HIS A 202 -11.01 0.24 -11.96
N ASN A 203 -11.90 1.20 -11.69
CA ASN A 203 -13.30 0.88 -11.47
C ASN A 203 -13.99 0.40 -12.77
N LEU A 204 -13.66 1.00 -13.93
CA LEU A 204 -14.16 0.53 -15.22
C LEU A 204 -13.64 -0.87 -15.57
N GLU A 205 -12.35 -1.12 -15.34
CA GLU A 205 -11.74 -2.43 -15.56
C GLU A 205 -12.40 -3.50 -14.66
N ALA A 206 -12.60 -3.20 -13.38
CA ALA A 206 -13.26 -4.10 -12.45
C ALA A 206 -14.71 -4.42 -12.91
N PHE A 207 -15.47 -3.41 -13.33
CA PHE A 207 -16.84 -3.58 -13.82
C PHE A 207 -16.91 -4.38 -15.13
N CYS A 208 -15.93 -4.21 -16.01
CA CYS A 208 -15.84 -4.93 -17.28
C CYS A 208 -15.14 -6.29 -17.18
N ALA A 209 -14.60 -6.65 -16.01
CA ALA A 209 -13.88 -7.91 -15.82
C ALA A 209 -14.80 -9.12 -16.07
N PRO A 210 -14.30 -10.17 -16.74
CA PRO A 210 -15.10 -11.37 -16.97
C PRO A 210 -15.37 -12.11 -15.65
N GLY A 211 -16.60 -12.61 -15.52
CA GLY A 211 -16.99 -13.40 -14.35
C GLY A 211 -18.18 -12.82 -13.61
N PHE A 212 -18.68 -13.58 -12.64
CA PHE A 212 -19.82 -13.18 -11.83
C PHE A 212 -19.33 -12.72 -10.45
N HIS A 213 -19.32 -11.40 -10.23
CA HIS A 213 -18.89 -10.83 -8.95
C HIS A 213 -19.69 -9.57 -8.58
N PRO A 214 -20.99 -9.71 -8.27
CA PRO A 214 -21.90 -8.55 -8.06
C PRO A 214 -21.46 -7.63 -6.91
N MET A 215 -20.69 -8.11 -5.92
CA MET A 215 -20.16 -7.24 -4.88
C MET A 215 -19.08 -6.31 -5.45
N ALA A 216 -18.17 -6.82 -6.29
CA ALA A 216 -17.17 -5.99 -6.96
C ALA A 216 -17.82 -5.02 -7.95
N ASP A 217 -18.82 -5.48 -8.72
CA ASP A 217 -19.57 -4.65 -9.66
C ASP A 217 -20.24 -3.46 -8.94
N GLY A 218 -20.88 -3.71 -7.79
CA GLY A 218 -21.48 -2.67 -6.98
C GLY A 218 -20.49 -1.62 -6.46
N ILE A 219 -19.33 -2.05 -5.99
CA ILE A 219 -18.26 -1.17 -5.54
C ILE A 219 -17.69 -0.37 -6.72
N ALA A 220 -17.48 -1.01 -7.86
CA ALA A 220 -16.96 -0.38 -9.07
C ALA A 220 -17.89 0.72 -9.60
N ILE A 221 -19.20 0.45 -9.67
CA ILE A 221 -20.21 1.44 -10.09
C ILE A 221 -20.19 2.65 -9.14
N GLU A 222 -20.13 2.43 -7.83
CA GLU A 222 -20.07 3.52 -6.86
C GLU A 222 -18.77 4.31 -7.00
N GLY A 223 -17.62 3.65 -7.22
CA GLY A 223 -16.34 4.30 -7.48
C GLY A 223 -16.38 5.20 -8.73
N ILE A 224 -16.97 4.73 -9.83
CA ILE A 224 -17.20 5.53 -11.06
C ILE A 224 -18.05 6.76 -10.74
N ARG A 225 -19.16 6.57 -10.02
CA ARG A 225 -20.08 7.66 -9.64
C ARG A 225 -19.39 8.73 -8.79
N LEU A 226 -18.61 8.32 -7.78
CA LEU A 226 -17.89 9.22 -6.90
C LEU A 226 -16.79 9.99 -7.65
N THR A 227 -16.01 9.30 -8.47
CA THR A 227 -14.97 9.93 -9.28
C THR A 227 -15.56 10.98 -10.22
N LYS A 228 -16.61 10.62 -10.97
CA LYS A 228 -17.32 11.56 -11.85
C LYS A 228 -17.83 12.78 -11.09
N LYS A 229 -18.38 12.59 -9.89
CA LYS A 229 -18.97 13.66 -9.08
C LYS A 229 -17.91 14.65 -8.58
N SER A 230 -16.74 14.14 -8.14
CA SER A 230 -15.83 14.90 -7.27
C SER A 230 -14.51 15.30 -7.94
N LEU A 231 -14.00 14.54 -8.92
CA LEU A 231 -12.66 14.72 -9.46
C LEU A 231 -12.42 16.13 -10.02
N MET A 232 -13.35 16.66 -10.78
CA MET A 232 -13.19 18.00 -11.37
C MET A 232 -13.10 19.11 -10.31
N THR A 233 -13.81 18.96 -9.19
CA THR A 233 -13.74 19.89 -8.07
C THR A 233 -12.39 19.71 -7.34
N ALA A 234 -12.03 18.47 -7.01
CA ALA A 234 -10.76 18.17 -6.33
C ALA A 234 -9.52 18.64 -7.11
N VAL A 235 -9.57 18.64 -8.45
CA VAL A 235 -8.46 19.17 -9.28
C VAL A 235 -8.37 20.69 -9.24
N LYS A 236 -9.49 21.39 -9.06
CA LYS A 236 -9.55 22.86 -9.10
C LYS A 236 -9.38 23.50 -7.73
N ASP A 237 -9.85 22.84 -6.71
CA ASP A 237 -10.04 23.40 -5.37
C ASP A 237 -9.95 22.26 -4.29
N GLY A 238 -8.95 21.41 -4.40
CA GLY A 238 -8.69 20.29 -3.50
C GLY A 238 -7.36 20.36 -2.82
#